data_6c86b5141118a7710538974b5e1f1c72
#
_entry.id   6c86b5141118a7710538974b5e1f1c72
#
_cell.length_a   1.000
_cell.length_b   1.000
_cell.length_c   1.000
_cell.angle_alpha   90.00
_cell.angle_beta   90.00
_cell.angle_gamma   90.00
#
_symmetry.space_group_name_H-M   'P 1'
#
loop_
_entity.id
_entity.type
_entity.pdbx_description
1 polymer ?
#
loop_
_entity_poly.entity_id
_entity_poly.type
_entity_poly.pdbx_seq_one_letter_code
_entity_poly.pdbx_strand_id
1 'polypeptide(L)'
;MPLERPLEVRHDGDGALGSPARDLVDIDTVEEGALTFDGAAFDVRREPDAVQWLDNERLAIANEGDYQGGARGFTIFSKTGEVLYEAGASFDHQLARAGHYPEGRSANKGGEPEGMEVKRFGEATYLFLLSERGSAIGVYRDTGSVPEFVQLLPTAMGPEGAVAIPGRNLLAVSNE
;
A
#
# COMPACT_ATOMS: atom_id res chain seq x y z
N MET A 1 -7.15 8.95 33.78
CA MET A 1 -6.32 8.34 32.75
C MET A 1 -5.74 9.46 31.91
N PRO A 2 -4.42 9.65 31.84
CA PRO A 2 -3.88 10.64 30.92
C PRO A 2 -4.17 10.16 29.50
N LEU A 3 -4.72 11.05 28.67
CA LEU A 3 -4.83 10.83 27.22
C LEU A 3 -3.41 10.61 26.69
N GLU A 4 -3.11 9.40 26.20
CA GLU A 4 -1.89 9.16 25.46
C GLU A 4 -1.85 10.14 24.28
N ARG A 5 -0.68 10.75 24.03
CA ARG A 5 -0.54 11.71 22.93
C ARG A 5 -0.94 11.02 21.64
N PRO A 6 -1.72 11.69 20.78
CA PRO A 6 -2.00 11.13 19.47
C PRO A 6 -0.69 10.90 18.72
N LEU A 7 -0.62 9.81 17.97
CA LEU A 7 0.48 9.52 17.08
C LEU A 7 0.57 10.68 16.08
N GLU A 8 1.64 11.47 16.15
CA GLU A 8 1.85 12.58 15.23
C GLU A 8 2.51 12.02 13.97
N VAL A 9 1.73 11.78 12.93
CA VAL A 9 2.27 11.50 11.60
C VAL A 9 2.84 12.82 11.06
N ARG A 10 4.15 12.96 11.06
CA ARG A 10 4.81 14.13 10.50
C ARG A 10 5.14 13.90 9.04
N HIS A 11 4.64 14.75 8.21
CA HIS A 11 5.01 14.87 6.79
C HIS A 11 6.22 15.82 6.67
N ASP A 12 7.37 15.43 7.24
CA ASP A 12 8.56 16.28 7.31
C ASP A 12 9.69 15.85 6.35
N GLY A 13 9.34 15.10 5.31
CA GLY A 13 10.29 14.72 4.27
C GLY A 13 11.37 13.69 4.67
N ASP A 14 11.39 13.28 5.93
CA ASP A 14 12.39 12.33 6.45
C ASP A 14 11.87 10.88 6.61
N GLY A 15 10.79 10.57 5.93
CA GLY A 15 10.12 9.27 6.00
C GLY A 15 9.01 9.22 7.04
N ALA A 16 7.95 8.51 6.73
CA ALA A 16 6.83 8.31 7.63
C ALA A 16 7.30 7.72 8.96
N LEU A 17 6.85 8.31 10.05
CA LEU A 17 7.06 7.84 11.42
C LEU A 17 8.53 7.71 11.85
N GLY A 18 9.46 8.47 11.24
CA GLY A 18 10.88 8.37 11.57
C GLY A 18 11.51 7.01 11.24
N SER A 19 10.84 6.25 10.41
CA SER A 19 11.30 4.94 9.97
C SER A 19 12.45 5.09 8.98
N PRO A 20 13.52 4.27 9.07
CA PRO A 20 14.60 4.32 8.09
C PRO A 20 14.05 4.04 6.70
N ALA A 21 14.70 4.60 5.70
CA ALA A 21 14.49 4.24 4.32
C ALA A 21 14.66 2.72 4.13
N ARG A 22 14.15 2.21 3.04
CA ARG A 22 14.13 0.77 2.75
C ARG A 22 14.72 0.47 1.40
N ASP A 23 15.12 -0.77 1.21
CA ASP A 23 15.51 -1.29 -0.08
C ASP A 23 14.32 -1.98 -0.76
N LEU A 24 14.20 -1.77 -2.06
CA LEU A 24 13.26 -2.47 -2.94
C LEU A 24 14.07 -3.34 -3.89
N VAL A 25 13.65 -4.56 -4.05
CA VAL A 25 14.20 -5.51 -5.02
C VAL A 25 13.05 -6.12 -5.83
N ASP A 26 13.40 -6.77 -6.92
CA ASP A 26 12.43 -7.40 -7.82
C ASP A 26 11.37 -6.42 -8.32
N ILE A 27 11.81 -5.20 -8.66
CA ILE A 27 10.98 -4.14 -9.26
C ILE A 27 11.33 -3.98 -10.73
N ASP A 28 10.34 -3.56 -11.52
CA ASP A 28 10.60 -3.03 -12.86
C ASP A 28 10.96 -1.55 -12.74
N THR A 29 12.05 -1.13 -13.40
CA THR A 29 12.62 0.22 -13.25
C THR A 29 12.67 1.02 -14.55
N VAL A 30 12.26 0.43 -15.67
CA VAL A 30 12.34 1.05 -16.99
C VAL A 30 11.06 0.84 -17.78
N GLU A 31 10.72 1.81 -18.61
CA GLU A 31 9.66 1.70 -19.60
C GLU A 31 10.25 1.25 -20.94
N GLU A 32 10.22 -0.04 -21.21
CA GLU A 32 10.82 -0.62 -22.42
C GLU A 32 9.90 -1.57 -23.20
N GLY A 33 8.63 -1.67 -22.82
CA GLY A 33 7.63 -2.54 -23.43
C GLY A 33 7.71 -3.99 -22.96
N ALA A 34 8.46 -4.26 -21.89
CA ALA A 34 8.58 -5.57 -21.27
C ALA A 34 8.73 -5.42 -19.74
N LEU A 35 8.04 -6.27 -18.97
CA LEU A 35 8.17 -6.31 -17.53
C LEU A 35 9.28 -7.28 -17.14
N THR A 36 10.38 -6.76 -16.60
CA THR A 36 11.54 -7.59 -16.23
C THR A 36 11.61 -7.90 -14.74
N PHE A 37 11.17 -7.00 -13.88
CA PHE A 37 11.23 -7.14 -12.40
C PHE A 37 12.59 -7.62 -11.87
N ASP A 38 13.68 -7.19 -12.54
CA ASP A 38 15.06 -7.53 -12.17
C ASP A 38 15.81 -6.33 -11.58
N GLY A 39 15.13 -5.19 -11.44
CA GLY A 39 15.68 -3.97 -10.90
C GLY A 39 15.64 -3.92 -9.38
N ALA A 40 16.37 -2.93 -8.83
CA ALA A 40 16.38 -2.60 -7.42
C ALA A 40 16.51 -1.09 -7.21
N ALA A 41 15.96 -0.61 -6.09
CA ALA A 41 16.16 0.75 -5.61
C ALA A 41 16.53 0.70 -4.12
N PHE A 42 17.51 1.48 -3.72
CA PHE A 42 18.09 1.44 -2.38
C PHE A 42 17.84 2.75 -1.65
N ASP A 43 17.67 2.65 -0.34
CA ASP A 43 17.51 3.80 0.54
C ASP A 43 16.30 4.69 0.15
N VAL A 44 15.21 4.07 -0.30
CA VAL A 44 14.00 4.78 -0.76
C VAL A 44 13.06 5.11 0.39
N ARG A 45 12.41 6.27 0.29
CA ARG A 45 11.41 6.73 1.26
C ARG A 45 10.08 6.02 1.04
N ARG A 46 9.29 5.89 2.12
CA ARG A 46 7.96 5.27 2.02
C ARG A 46 6.93 6.15 1.33
N GLU A 47 7.03 7.46 1.53
CA GLU A 47 6.11 8.45 0.94
C GLU A 47 4.64 8.00 1.06
N PRO A 48 4.12 7.94 2.32
CA PRO A 48 2.80 7.41 2.57
C PRO A 48 1.72 8.39 2.11
N ASP A 49 0.72 7.88 1.40
CA ASP A 49 -0.46 8.64 1.02
C ASP A 49 -1.69 8.32 1.89
N ALA A 50 -1.92 7.06 2.21
CA ALA A 50 -3.02 6.65 3.07
C ALA A 50 -2.54 5.95 4.33
N VAL A 51 -3.30 6.12 5.43
CA VAL A 51 -3.07 5.45 6.71
C VAL A 51 -4.37 4.90 7.29
N GLN A 52 -4.33 3.67 7.78
CA GLN A 52 -5.47 3.01 8.42
C GLN A 52 -5.04 2.19 9.64
N TRP A 53 -5.84 2.19 10.70
CA TRP A 53 -5.66 1.30 11.83
C TRP A 53 -6.17 -0.11 11.51
N LEU A 54 -5.33 -1.13 11.72
CA LEU A 54 -5.75 -2.53 11.69
C LEU A 54 -6.46 -2.92 12.98
N ASP A 55 -5.93 -2.45 14.09
CA ASP A 55 -6.43 -2.66 15.45
C ASP A 55 -5.86 -1.58 16.39
N ASN A 56 -5.97 -1.75 17.71
CA ASN A 56 -5.46 -0.79 18.70
C ASN A 56 -3.93 -0.76 18.83
N GLU A 57 -3.22 -1.69 18.20
CA GLU A 57 -1.77 -1.88 18.34
C GLU A 57 -1.03 -1.70 17.01
N ARG A 58 -1.74 -1.78 15.87
CA ARG A 58 -1.11 -1.78 14.55
C ARG A 58 -1.83 -0.86 13.57
N LEU A 59 -1.05 -0.19 12.74
CA LEU A 59 -1.54 0.60 11.61
C LEU A 59 -0.84 0.18 10.31
N ALA A 60 -1.49 0.42 9.19
CA ALA A 60 -0.93 0.23 7.86
C ALA A 60 -0.91 1.54 7.09
N ILE A 61 0.10 1.72 6.23
CA ILE A 61 0.21 2.84 5.28
C ILE A 61 0.30 2.31 3.87
N ALA A 62 -0.32 2.98 2.92
CA ALA A 62 -0.03 2.83 1.50
C ALA A 62 1.21 3.64 1.16
N ASN A 63 2.16 3.06 0.44
CA ASN A 63 3.40 3.72 0.03
C ASN A 63 3.27 4.12 -1.43
N GLU A 64 2.87 5.34 -1.69
CA GLU A 64 2.67 5.85 -3.06
C GLU A 64 3.98 5.93 -3.84
N GLY A 65 5.01 6.51 -3.22
CA GLY A 65 6.34 6.61 -3.81
C GLY A 65 6.48 7.66 -4.91
N ASP A 66 5.64 8.70 -4.90
CA ASP A 66 5.60 9.71 -5.97
C ASP A 66 6.74 10.73 -5.90
N TYR A 67 7.00 11.27 -4.73
CA TYR A 67 7.81 12.48 -4.59
C TYR A 67 9.28 12.32 -5.01
N GLN A 68 9.91 11.21 -4.66
CA GLN A 68 11.33 10.96 -4.97
C GLN A 68 11.58 9.53 -5.49
N GLY A 69 10.59 8.92 -6.13
CA GLY A 69 10.69 7.54 -6.59
C GLY A 69 10.82 6.55 -5.44
N GLY A 70 9.99 6.75 -4.40
CA GLY A 70 10.08 6.03 -3.14
C GLY A 70 9.55 4.60 -3.15
N ALA A 71 9.14 4.15 -1.97
CA ALA A 71 8.70 2.77 -1.77
C ALA A 71 7.38 2.47 -2.50
N ARG A 72 7.13 1.19 -2.73
CA ARG A 72 5.92 0.65 -3.35
C ARG A 72 5.18 -0.25 -2.35
N GLY A 73 3.94 -0.58 -2.64
CA GLY A 73 3.15 -1.46 -1.81
C GLY A 73 2.67 -0.82 -0.51
N PHE A 74 2.78 -1.52 0.59
CA PHE A 74 2.32 -1.02 1.89
C PHE A 74 3.21 -1.51 3.03
N THR A 75 3.13 -0.80 4.16
CA THR A 75 3.88 -1.11 5.39
C THR A 75 2.92 -1.22 6.56
N ILE A 76 3.14 -2.19 7.44
CA ILE A 76 2.44 -2.28 8.73
C ILE A 76 3.41 -1.91 9.84
N PHE A 77 2.97 -1.02 10.70
CA PHE A 77 3.70 -0.58 11.90
C PHE A 77 2.98 -1.00 13.18
N SER A 78 3.76 -1.16 14.24
CA SER A 78 3.21 -1.08 15.58
C SER A 78 2.78 0.35 15.92
N LYS A 79 1.92 0.53 16.92
CA LYS A 79 1.56 1.86 17.43
C LYS A 79 2.74 2.67 17.97
N THR A 80 3.88 2.04 18.21
CA THR A 80 5.12 2.68 18.65
C THR A 80 6.07 3.02 17.50
N GLY A 81 5.68 2.74 16.25
CA GLY A 81 6.44 3.06 15.04
C GLY A 81 7.44 1.99 14.60
N GLU A 82 7.41 0.80 15.20
CA GLU A 82 8.22 -0.33 14.76
C GLU A 82 7.63 -0.95 13.48
N VAL A 83 8.46 -1.20 12.47
CA VAL A 83 8.05 -1.89 11.24
C VAL A 83 7.79 -3.36 11.53
N LEU A 84 6.56 -3.81 11.34
CA LEU A 84 6.14 -5.20 11.53
C LEU A 84 6.09 -5.99 10.22
N TYR A 85 5.77 -5.31 9.10
CA TYR A 85 5.68 -5.93 7.78
C TYR A 85 5.91 -4.91 6.67
N GLU A 86 6.56 -5.36 5.60
CA GLU A 86 6.82 -4.62 4.38
C GLU A 86 6.38 -5.44 3.16
N ALA A 87 5.48 -4.91 2.36
CA ALA A 87 5.01 -5.57 1.15
C ALA A 87 6.05 -5.60 0.02
N GLY A 88 6.93 -4.61 -0.03
CA GLY A 88 7.90 -4.46 -1.11
C GLY A 88 7.22 -4.37 -2.48
N ALA A 89 7.78 -5.07 -3.47
CA ALA A 89 7.25 -5.15 -4.83
C ALA A 89 6.08 -6.15 -4.98
N SER A 90 5.66 -6.83 -3.90
CA SER A 90 4.70 -7.92 -4.01
C SER A 90 3.36 -7.49 -4.63
N PHE A 91 2.92 -6.26 -4.39
CA PHE A 91 1.69 -5.73 -4.98
C PHE A 91 1.84 -5.49 -6.49
N ASP A 92 2.97 -4.92 -6.94
CA ASP A 92 3.28 -4.74 -8.35
C ASP A 92 3.27 -6.08 -9.09
N HIS A 93 3.81 -7.14 -8.48
CA HIS A 93 3.76 -8.49 -9.05
C HIS A 93 2.32 -9.02 -9.18
N GLN A 94 1.40 -8.69 -8.25
CA GLN A 94 0.00 -9.09 -8.40
C GLN A 94 -0.68 -8.31 -9.54
N LEU A 95 -0.40 -7.01 -9.66
CA LEU A 95 -0.88 -6.20 -10.78
C LEU A 95 -0.38 -6.75 -12.11
N ALA A 96 0.90 -7.08 -12.21
CA ALA A 96 1.50 -7.64 -13.42
C ALA A 96 0.88 -9.00 -13.82
N ARG A 97 0.69 -9.90 -12.85
CA ARG A 97 0.04 -11.20 -13.09
C ARG A 97 -1.38 -11.08 -13.61
N ALA A 98 -2.09 -10.03 -13.22
CA ALA A 98 -3.45 -9.74 -13.65
C ALA A 98 -3.54 -8.87 -14.90
N GLY A 99 -2.40 -8.37 -15.43
CA GLY A 99 -2.37 -7.46 -16.58
C GLY A 99 -2.77 -6.03 -16.25
N HIS A 100 -2.64 -5.62 -14.98
CA HIS A 100 -2.97 -4.30 -14.46
C HIS A 100 -1.75 -3.45 -14.12
N TYR A 101 -0.54 -3.96 -14.27
CA TYR A 101 0.66 -3.20 -13.95
C TYR A 101 0.90 -2.08 -14.97
N PRO A 102 1.07 -0.83 -14.54
CA PRO A 102 1.26 0.33 -15.42
C PRO A 102 2.75 0.46 -15.78
N GLU A 103 3.22 -0.23 -16.81
CA GLU A 103 4.63 -0.27 -17.21
C GLU A 103 5.22 1.13 -17.46
N GLY A 104 4.43 2.07 -17.97
CA GLY A 104 4.85 3.48 -18.13
C GLY A 104 5.17 4.20 -16.79
N ARG A 105 4.98 3.54 -15.65
CA ARG A 105 5.33 4.04 -14.32
C ARG A 105 6.48 3.28 -13.67
N SER A 106 7.07 2.31 -14.34
CA SER A 106 8.13 1.45 -13.82
C SER A 106 9.34 2.25 -13.30
N ALA A 107 9.76 3.27 -14.01
CA ALA A 107 10.91 4.11 -13.63
C ALA A 107 10.65 4.98 -12.38
N ASN A 108 9.40 5.08 -11.91
CA ASN A 108 9.04 6.03 -10.85
C ASN A 108 8.29 5.39 -9.69
N LYS A 109 7.05 4.95 -9.89
CA LYS A 109 6.11 4.61 -8.82
C LYS A 109 5.51 3.21 -8.92
N GLY A 110 5.66 2.50 -10.06
CA GLY A 110 5.00 1.23 -10.32
C GLY A 110 3.47 1.35 -10.25
N GLY A 111 2.84 0.49 -9.45
CA GLY A 111 1.38 0.42 -9.30
C GLY A 111 0.74 1.60 -8.59
N GLU A 112 1.51 2.47 -7.96
CA GLU A 112 1.06 3.69 -7.28
C GLU A 112 -0.04 3.39 -6.25
N PRO A 113 0.33 2.82 -5.08
CA PRO A 113 -0.62 2.55 -4.00
C PRO A 113 -1.00 3.84 -3.28
N GLU A 114 -2.10 4.47 -3.66
CA GLU A 114 -2.53 5.78 -3.18
C GLU A 114 -3.54 5.69 -2.05
N GLY A 115 -4.50 4.78 -2.14
CA GLY A 115 -5.55 4.64 -1.15
C GLY A 115 -5.49 3.34 -0.36
N MET A 116 -6.02 3.38 0.86
CA MET A 116 -6.19 2.19 1.69
C MET A 116 -7.46 2.26 2.53
N GLU A 117 -8.19 1.16 2.61
CA GLU A 117 -9.26 0.96 3.57
C GLU A 117 -9.00 -0.33 4.36
N VAL A 118 -9.25 -0.29 5.66
CA VAL A 118 -9.16 -1.47 6.54
C VAL A 118 -10.48 -1.69 7.24
N LYS A 119 -11.01 -2.91 7.11
CA LYS A 119 -12.29 -3.24 7.76
C LYS A 119 -12.44 -4.70 8.08
N ARG A 120 -13.16 -4.94 9.19
CA ARG A 120 -13.56 -6.29 9.59
C ARG A 120 -14.84 -6.70 8.90
N PHE A 121 -14.80 -7.86 8.23
CA PHE A 121 -15.96 -8.56 7.66
C PHE A 121 -16.06 -9.93 8.32
N GLY A 122 -17.13 -10.17 9.07
CA GLY A 122 -17.27 -11.38 9.86
C GLY A 122 -16.17 -11.52 10.90
N GLU A 123 -15.41 -12.60 10.84
CA GLU A 123 -14.32 -12.90 11.77
C GLU A 123 -12.94 -12.37 11.30
N ALA A 124 -12.83 -11.93 10.05
CA ALA A 124 -11.56 -11.53 9.46
C ALA A 124 -11.48 -10.00 9.23
N THR A 125 -10.29 -9.44 9.41
CA THR A 125 -9.95 -8.07 9.01
C THR A 125 -9.29 -8.11 7.63
N TYR A 126 -9.70 -7.21 6.76
CA TYR A 126 -9.17 -7.06 5.41
C TYR A 126 -8.58 -5.67 5.20
N LEU A 127 -7.48 -5.63 4.45
CA LEU A 127 -6.90 -4.42 3.89
C LEU A 127 -7.26 -4.39 2.40
N PHE A 128 -7.70 -3.23 1.94
CA PHE A 128 -7.99 -2.93 0.55
C PHE A 128 -6.99 -1.86 0.11
N LEU A 129 -6.02 -2.25 -0.69
CA LEU A 129 -4.96 -1.37 -1.20
C LEU A 129 -5.30 -0.93 -2.61
N LEU A 130 -5.48 0.37 -2.81
CA LEU A 130 -5.91 0.94 -4.08
C LEU A 130 -4.68 1.29 -4.93
N SER A 131 -4.62 0.76 -6.15
CA SER A 131 -3.64 1.14 -7.16
C SER A 131 -4.28 2.11 -8.14
N GLU A 132 -3.92 3.39 -8.03
CA GLU A 132 -4.45 4.42 -8.91
C GLU A 132 -4.16 4.08 -10.37
N ARG A 133 -2.91 3.93 -10.74
CA ARG A 133 -2.48 3.70 -12.12
C ARG A 133 -2.74 2.27 -12.63
N GLY A 134 -2.86 1.32 -11.71
CA GLY A 134 -3.27 -0.04 -12.05
C GLY A 134 -4.77 -0.23 -12.17
N SER A 135 -5.59 0.77 -11.80
CA SER A 135 -7.06 0.70 -11.81
C SER A 135 -7.59 -0.59 -11.16
N ALA A 136 -7.05 -0.90 -9.98
CA ALA A 136 -7.35 -2.13 -9.27
C ALA A 136 -7.18 -1.98 -7.75
N ILE A 137 -7.78 -2.89 -7.00
CA ILE A 137 -7.66 -2.99 -5.54
C ILE A 137 -7.09 -4.34 -5.18
N GLY A 138 -5.96 -4.35 -4.47
CA GLY A 138 -5.45 -5.55 -3.81
C GLY A 138 -6.20 -5.80 -2.51
N VAL A 139 -6.76 -6.99 -2.37
CA VAL A 139 -7.43 -7.42 -1.15
C VAL A 139 -6.51 -8.34 -0.38
N TYR A 140 -6.20 -7.98 0.85
CA TYR A 140 -5.37 -8.76 1.76
C TYR A 140 -6.15 -9.09 3.03
N ARG A 141 -5.98 -10.31 3.53
CA ARG A 141 -6.48 -10.71 4.84
C ARG A 141 -5.40 -10.51 5.89
N ASP A 142 -5.72 -9.78 6.95
CA ASP A 142 -4.85 -9.68 8.12
C ASP A 142 -4.76 -11.02 8.84
N THR A 143 -3.55 -11.52 9.05
CA THR A 143 -3.28 -12.77 9.77
C THR A 143 -2.69 -12.53 11.17
N GLY A 144 -2.48 -11.26 11.51
CA GLY A 144 -1.72 -10.86 12.71
C GLY A 144 -0.20 -10.85 12.50
N SER A 145 0.29 -11.27 11.32
CA SER A 145 1.71 -11.27 10.93
C SER A 145 1.85 -10.87 9.47
N VAL A 146 2.17 -11.81 8.58
CA VAL A 146 2.26 -11.56 7.14
C VAL A 146 0.86 -11.56 6.52
N PRO A 147 0.38 -10.44 5.95
CA PRO A 147 -0.92 -10.39 5.30
C PRO A 147 -1.01 -11.38 4.14
N GLU A 148 -2.15 -12.06 4.05
CA GLU A 148 -2.41 -13.00 2.96
C GLU A 148 -3.09 -12.27 1.80
N PHE A 149 -2.47 -12.29 0.61
CA PHE A 149 -3.14 -11.80 -0.60
C PHE A 149 -4.30 -12.72 -0.97
N VAL A 150 -5.49 -12.15 -1.10
CA VAL A 150 -6.73 -12.89 -1.41
C VAL A 150 -7.07 -12.80 -2.89
N GLN A 151 -7.13 -11.57 -3.42
CA GLN A 151 -7.50 -11.33 -4.81
C GLN A 151 -7.17 -9.90 -5.25
N LEU A 152 -7.22 -9.67 -6.56
CA LEU A 152 -7.26 -8.36 -7.17
C LEU A 152 -8.68 -8.08 -7.68
N LEU A 153 -9.20 -6.88 -7.39
CA LEU A 153 -10.50 -6.41 -7.87
C LEU A 153 -10.25 -5.28 -8.89
N PRO A 154 -10.59 -5.46 -10.17
CA PRO A 154 -10.56 -4.37 -11.14
C PRO A 154 -11.56 -3.26 -10.75
N THR A 155 -11.18 -1.99 -10.99
CA THR A 155 -12.03 -0.82 -10.75
C THR A 155 -12.24 -0.04 -12.06
N ALA A 156 -12.94 1.09 -12.00
CA ALA A 156 -12.79 2.13 -13.00
C ALA A 156 -11.40 2.80 -12.86
N MET A 157 -11.05 3.70 -13.76
CA MET A 157 -9.73 4.36 -13.75
C MET A 157 -9.53 5.18 -12.46
N GLY A 158 -8.31 5.18 -11.95
CA GLY A 158 -7.89 6.02 -10.85
C GLY A 158 -8.68 5.82 -9.54
N PRO A 159 -8.67 4.63 -8.90
CA PRO A 159 -9.27 4.48 -7.57
C PRO A 159 -8.43 5.21 -6.53
N GLU A 160 -8.99 6.26 -5.91
CA GLU A 160 -8.34 7.06 -4.87
C GLU A 160 -8.89 6.79 -3.48
N GLY A 161 -10.19 6.58 -3.36
CA GLY A 161 -10.85 6.42 -2.08
C GLY A 161 -11.72 5.17 -2.00
N ALA A 162 -11.77 4.55 -0.82
CA ALA A 162 -12.67 3.44 -0.56
C ALA A 162 -13.31 3.53 0.82
N VAL A 163 -14.54 3.05 0.93
CA VAL A 163 -15.27 2.91 2.20
C VAL A 163 -15.90 1.52 2.27
N ALA A 164 -15.53 0.78 3.28
CA ALA A 164 -16.11 -0.53 3.55
C ALA A 164 -17.39 -0.41 4.41
N ILE A 165 -18.43 -1.13 4.01
CA ILE A 165 -19.76 -1.17 4.67
C ILE A 165 -20.08 -2.61 5.06
N PRO A 166 -19.51 -3.14 6.17
CA PRO A 166 -19.62 -4.55 6.53
C PRO A 166 -21.06 -5.03 6.72
N GLY A 167 -21.92 -4.19 7.30
CA GLY A 167 -23.34 -4.53 7.49
C GLY A 167 -24.12 -4.77 6.21
N ARG A 168 -23.57 -4.42 5.05
CA ARG A 168 -24.14 -4.64 3.71
C ARG A 168 -23.25 -5.53 2.84
N ASN A 169 -22.11 -5.96 3.38
CA ASN A 169 -21.09 -6.72 2.64
C ASN A 169 -20.63 -5.99 1.35
N LEU A 170 -20.36 -4.69 1.45
CA LEU A 170 -20.01 -3.82 0.34
C LEU A 170 -18.70 -3.09 0.59
N LEU A 171 -17.98 -2.83 -0.50
CA LEU A 171 -16.91 -1.84 -0.61
C LEU A 171 -17.36 -0.80 -1.65
N ALA A 172 -17.46 0.46 -1.27
CA ALA A 172 -17.67 1.58 -2.19
C ALA A 172 -16.31 2.19 -2.54
N VAL A 173 -16.11 2.51 -3.81
CA VAL A 173 -14.85 3.05 -4.34
C VAL A 173 -15.15 4.32 -5.11
N SER A 174 -14.36 5.38 -4.88
CA SER A 174 -14.33 6.58 -5.73
C SER A 174 -13.18 6.47 -6.72
N ASN A 175 -13.42 6.86 -7.94
CA ASN A 175 -12.43 6.89 -9.03
C ASN A 175 -12.42 8.30 -9.64
N GLU A 176 -11.30 8.72 -10.24
CA GLU A 176 -11.18 9.92 -11.05
C GLU A 176 -12.14 9.94 -12.27
#